data_c247d5b6aa60768c5bb7d4d286c2b486
#
_entry.id   c247d5b6aa60768c5bb7d4d286c2b486
#
_cell.length_a   1.000
_cell.length_b   1.000
_cell.length_c   1.000
_cell.angle_alpha   90.00
_cell.angle_beta   90.00
_cell.angle_gamma   90.00
#
_symmetry.space_group_name_H-M   'P 1'
#
loop_
_entity.id
_entity.type
_entity.pdbx_description
1 polymer ?
#
loop_
_entity_poly.entity_id
_entity_poly.type
_entity_poly.pdbx_seq_one_letter_code
_entity_poly.pdbx_strand_id
1 'polypeptide(L)'
;METLDVSRAGAVVTVTLSRPERKNALTGPMLEELRATLDAVARRVEDRVLVLTGAGGDFCSGADLSGSGGPVLGDSFSTLEMVRRLGDVALSLHSLAKPTIAKVDGVAVGAGLGLAIACDLVVASSRARMSMIFVRRALSPDCATSWLLPRLVGTAKAKELAFFGEIVDAETALGIGLVNRVVEQEDLDATVADWAARLAEGPALALSTTKALLDSAWSSSLADALEHEAECQAVNVAGADLREAMSALWEKRAPRFSVP
;
A
#
# COMPACT_ATOMS: atom_id res chain seq x y z
N MET A 1 5.32 19.77 -5.71
CA MET A 1 6.20 18.64 -5.34
C MET A 1 7.05 18.38 -6.56
N GLU A 2 8.29 18.00 -6.39
CA GLU A 2 9.22 17.81 -7.53
C GLU A 2 9.25 16.36 -8.00
N THR A 3 8.91 15.42 -7.10
CA THR A 3 9.06 13.97 -7.34
C THR A 3 7.76 13.18 -7.22
N LEU A 4 6.66 13.83 -6.83
CA LEU A 4 5.32 13.26 -6.71
C LEU A 4 4.30 14.12 -7.45
N ASP A 5 3.32 13.45 -8.09
CA ASP A 5 2.07 14.05 -8.49
C ASP A 5 0.94 13.57 -7.59
N VAL A 6 0.17 14.52 -7.06
CA VAL A 6 -0.98 14.21 -6.18
C VAL A 6 -2.24 14.77 -6.79
N SER A 7 -3.14 13.90 -7.17
CA SER A 7 -4.45 14.26 -7.74
C SER A 7 -5.59 13.76 -6.85
N ARG A 8 -6.74 14.41 -6.97
CA ARG A 8 -7.97 14.05 -6.25
C ARG A 8 -9.15 13.99 -7.20
N ALA A 9 -9.87 12.88 -7.14
CA ALA A 9 -11.13 12.68 -7.84
C ALA A 9 -12.21 12.31 -6.82
N GLY A 10 -13.00 13.30 -6.40
CA GLY A 10 -13.92 13.10 -5.27
C GLY A 10 -13.15 12.76 -3.99
N ALA A 11 -13.49 11.63 -3.40
CA ALA A 11 -12.90 11.14 -2.15
C ALA A 11 -11.65 10.23 -2.36
N VAL A 12 -11.22 10.03 -3.60
CA VAL A 12 -10.05 9.22 -3.95
C VAL A 12 -8.84 10.13 -4.20
N VAL A 13 -7.74 9.86 -3.47
CA VAL A 13 -6.45 10.50 -3.67
C VAL A 13 -5.54 9.55 -4.42
N THR A 14 -4.99 10.00 -5.54
CA THR A 14 -3.94 9.28 -6.26
C THR A 14 -2.61 9.96 -6.04
N VAL A 15 -1.65 9.20 -5.52
CA VAL A 15 -0.25 9.60 -5.35
C VAL A 15 0.57 8.86 -6.40
N THR A 16 1.19 9.60 -7.31
CA THR A 16 2.01 9.06 -8.39
C THR A 16 3.47 9.38 -8.12
N LEU A 17 4.31 8.35 -8.02
CA LEU A 17 5.76 8.51 -7.99
C LEU A 17 6.20 8.99 -9.38
N SER A 18 6.84 10.17 -9.47
CA SER A 18 7.03 10.89 -10.73
C SER A 18 8.51 11.13 -11.05
N ARG A 19 9.23 10.02 -11.28
CA ARG A 19 10.61 9.98 -11.83
C ARG A 19 10.70 8.87 -12.89
N PRO A 20 9.91 8.94 -13.98
CA PRO A 20 9.80 7.84 -14.95
C PRO A 20 11.13 7.50 -15.63
N GLU A 21 12.03 8.48 -15.83
CA GLU A 21 13.37 8.31 -16.42
C GLU A 21 14.30 7.43 -15.56
N ARG A 22 13.94 7.22 -14.28
CA ARG A 22 14.62 6.35 -13.31
C ARG A 22 13.72 5.23 -12.79
N LYS A 23 12.64 4.91 -13.52
CA LYS A 23 11.61 3.93 -13.10
C LYS A 23 11.14 4.21 -11.68
N ASN A 24 10.92 5.47 -11.37
CA ASN A 24 10.43 5.96 -10.09
C ASN A 24 11.28 5.51 -8.88
N ALA A 25 12.61 5.42 -9.05
CA ALA A 25 13.53 5.10 -7.97
C ALA A 25 13.43 6.12 -6.83
N LEU A 26 13.41 5.61 -5.60
CA LEU A 26 13.17 6.38 -4.37
C LEU A 26 14.42 7.17 -3.98
N THR A 27 14.24 8.47 -3.75
CA THR A 27 15.28 9.39 -3.24
C THR A 27 14.87 9.96 -1.90
N GLY A 28 15.80 10.57 -1.17
CA GLY A 28 15.51 11.27 0.09
C GLY A 28 14.37 12.29 -0.05
N PRO A 29 14.43 13.24 -1.01
CA PRO A 29 13.34 14.18 -1.28
C PRO A 29 12.00 13.51 -1.55
N MET A 30 11.96 12.44 -2.37
CA MET A 30 10.73 11.71 -2.66
C MET A 30 10.13 11.08 -1.40
N LEU A 31 10.95 10.52 -0.50
CA LEU A 31 10.48 9.95 0.76
C LEU A 31 9.90 11.03 1.69
N GLU A 32 10.53 12.21 1.75
CA GLU A 32 10.03 13.34 2.52
C GLU A 32 8.68 13.85 1.97
N GLU A 33 8.56 14.01 0.65
CA GLU A 33 7.31 14.40 0.00
C GLU A 33 6.21 13.34 0.21
N LEU A 34 6.56 12.05 0.09
CA LEU A 34 5.61 10.95 0.28
C LEU A 34 5.11 10.91 1.73
N ARG A 35 6.02 11.04 2.71
CA ARG A 35 5.64 11.10 4.13
C ARG A 35 4.71 12.27 4.41
N ALA A 36 5.05 13.47 3.96
CA ALA A 36 4.21 14.67 4.14
C ALA A 36 2.84 14.52 3.48
N THR A 37 2.79 13.86 2.32
CA THR A 37 1.53 13.56 1.60
C THR A 37 0.67 12.59 2.38
N LEU A 38 1.22 11.50 2.90
CA LEU A 38 0.50 10.53 3.74
C LEU A 38 -0.06 11.19 5.00
N ASP A 39 0.74 12.05 5.66
CA ASP A 39 0.29 12.81 6.83
C ASP A 39 -0.85 13.78 6.49
N ALA A 40 -0.82 14.40 5.31
CA ALA A 40 -1.90 15.28 4.84
C ALA A 40 -3.18 14.48 4.53
N VAL A 41 -3.06 13.34 3.85
CA VAL A 41 -4.19 12.43 3.57
C VAL A 41 -4.79 11.90 4.86
N ALA A 42 -3.98 11.53 5.85
CA ALA A 42 -4.47 11.05 7.14
C ALA A 42 -5.39 12.06 7.83
N ARG A 43 -5.03 13.35 7.80
CA ARG A 43 -5.78 14.44 8.47
C ARG A 43 -7.01 14.92 7.71
N ARG A 44 -7.06 14.74 6.39
CA ARG A 44 -8.13 15.28 5.55
C ARG A 44 -9.30 14.31 5.48
N VAL A 45 -10.44 14.65 6.11
CA VAL A 45 -11.62 13.76 6.20
C VAL A 45 -12.26 13.44 4.84
N GLU A 46 -12.14 14.36 3.87
CA GLU A 46 -12.66 14.16 2.52
C GLU A 46 -11.88 13.12 1.72
N ASP A 47 -10.61 12.89 2.05
CA ASP A 47 -9.80 11.84 1.44
C ASP A 47 -10.17 10.50 2.08
N ARG A 48 -10.80 9.58 1.35
CA ARG A 48 -11.32 8.30 1.87
C ARG A 48 -10.52 7.08 1.43
N VAL A 49 -9.90 7.15 0.27
CA VAL A 49 -9.09 6.08 -0.32
C VAL A 49 -7.83 6.67 -0.90
N LEU A 50 -6.70 6.01 -0.69
CA LEU A 50 -5.44 6.37 -1.33
C LEU A 50 -5.08 5.32 -2.39
N VAL A 51 -4.74 5.78 -3.59
CA VAL A 51 -4.12 4.97 -4.65
C VAL A 51 -2.68 5.39 -4.80
N LEU A 52 -1.73 4.45 -4.68
CA LEU A 52 -0.31 4.67 -4.94
C LEU A 52 0.07 4.03 -6.27
N THR A 53 0.75 4.79 -7.14
CA THR A 53 1.18 4.31 -8.45
C THR A 53 2.49 4.96 -8.89
N GLY A 54 3.04 4.55 -10.03
CA GLY A 54 4.22 5.16 -10.65
C GLY A 54 3.92 5.73 -12.04
N ALA A 55 4.61 6.79 -12.40
CA ALA A 55 4.54 7.39 -13.73
C ALA A 55 5.32 6.57 -14.77
N GLY A 56 5.00 6.74 -16.05
CA GLY A 56 5.79 6.20 -17.17
C GLY A 56 5.73 4.69 -17.34
N GLY A 57 4.73 4.02 -16.72
CA GLY A 57 4.48 2.59 -16.92
C GLY A 57 5.40 1.66 -16.11
N ASP A 58 6.09 2.15 -15.11
CA ASP A 58 6.75 1.38 -14.07
C ASP A 58 6.26 1.86 -12.70
N PHE A 59 6.07 0.96 -11.74
CA PHE A 59 5.66 1.35 -10.40
C PHE A 59 6.83 1.98 -9.65
N CYS A 60 7.85 1.20 -9.29
CA CYS A 60 9.03 1.69 -8.58
C CYS A 60 10.17 0.65 -8.60
N SER A 61 11.37 1.07 -8.98
CA SER A 61 12.56 0.21 -9.03
C SER A 61 13.33 0.09 -7.71
N GLY A 62 12.79 0.63 -6.59
CA GLY A 62 13.42 0.62 -5.28
C GLY A 62 14.28 1.85 -5.01
N ALA A 63 15.20 1.78 -4.06
CA ALA A 63 16.07 2.89 -3.71
C ALA A 63 17.00 3.29 -4.87
N ASP A 64 17.19 4.60 -5.08
CA ASP A 64 18.12 5.13 -6.10
C ASP A 64 19.56 4.91 -5.65
N LEU A 65 20.20 3.87 -6.19
CA LEU A 65 21.60 3.52 -5.89
C LEU A 65 22.60 4.30 -6.73
N SER A 66 22.18 5.18 -7.63
CA SER A 66 23.08 5.91 -8.54
C SER A 66 23.75 7.12 -7.91
N GLY A 67 23.40 7.49 -6.67
CA GLY A 67 23.90 8.67 -5.99
C GLY A 67 23.34 9.99 -6.53
N SER A 68 22.45 9.96 -7.52
CA SER A 68 21.87 11.17 -8.14
C SER A 68 20.89 11.94 -7.25
N GLY A 69 20.48 11.32 -6.12
CA GLY A 69 19.59 11.93 -5.11
C GLY A 69 20.23 12.10 -3.74
N GLY A 70 21.57 12.13 -3.67
CA GLY A 70 22.36 12.09 -2.44
C GLY A 70 22.92 10.69 -2.16
N PRO A 71 23.87 10.54 -1.23
CA PRO A 71 24.51 9.28 -0.94
C PRO A 71 23.51 8.29 -0.32
N VAL A 72 23.01 7.36 -1.12
CA VAL A 72 22.21 6.22 -0.63
C VAL A 72 23.13 5.20 0.07
N LEU A 73 24.40 5.17 -0.33
CA LEU A 73 25.46 4.37 0.28
C LEU A 73 26.59 5.33 0.69
N GLY A 74 26.33 6.12 1.73
CA GLY A 74 27.31 6.95 2.41
C GLY A 74 28.05 6.16 3.50
N ASP A 75 28.48 6.86 4.55
CA ASP A 75 28.90 6.21 5.77
C ASP A 75 27.72 5.42 6.41
N SER A 76 28.05 4.58 7.38
CA SER A 76 27.06 3.69 8.04
C SER A 76 25.92 4.47 8.69
N PHE A 77 26.12 5.73 9.07
CA PHE A 77 25.12 6.56 9.73
C PHE A 77 24.06 7.07 8.74
N SER A 78 24.51 7.62 7.60
CA SER A 78 23.59 8.10 6.54
C SER A 78 22.79 6.96 5.91
N THR A 79 23.38 5.76 5.79
CA THR A 79 22.67 4.56 5.34
C THR A 79 21.59 4.14 6.34
N LEU A 80 21.90 4.11 7.64
CA LEU A 80 20.91 3.77 8.67
C LEU A 80 19.74 4.74 8.70
N GLU A 81 20.00 6.04 8.56
CA GLU A 81 18.95 7.04 8.52
C GLU A 81 18.06 6.90 7.29
N MET A 82 18.63 6.64 6.12
CA MET A 82 17.88 6.41 4.89
C MET A 82 16.95 5.18 5.00
N VAL A 83 17.46 4.07 5.53
CA VAL A 83 16.66 2.85 5.74
C VAL A 83 15.53 3.09 6.76
N ARG A 84 15.77 3.89 7.80
CA ARG A 84 14.72 4.30 8.74
C ARG A 84 13.63 5.13 8.05
N ARG A 85 13.99 6.10 7.21
CA ARG A 85 13.02 6.89 6.43
C ARG A 85 12.19 6.03 5.48
N LEU A 86 12.80 5.04 4.83
CA LEU A 86 12.07 4.03 4.04
C LEU A 86 11.07 3.26 4.90
N GLY A 87 11.50 2.81 6.08
CA GLY A 87 10.65 2.12 7.05
C GLY A 87 9.51 2.99 7.55
N ASP A 88 9.77 4.26 7.87
CA ASP A 88 8.76 5.22 8.34
C ASP A 88 7.68 5.49 7.28
N VAL A 89 8.07 5.59 5.99
CA VAL A 89 7.10 5.75 4.90
C VAL A 89 6.24 4.50 4.75
N ALA A 90 6.86 3.29 4.75
CA ALA A 90 6.12 2.04 4.66
C ALA A 90 5.16 1.86 5.85
N LEU A 91 5.61 2.18 7.06
CA LEU A 91 4.78 2.14 8.27
C LEU A 91 3.61 3.12 8.17
N SER A 92 3.85 4.36 7.70
CA SER A 92 2.80 5.37 7.56
C SER A 92 1.75 4.98 6.53
N LEU A 93 2.18 4.33 5.43
CA LEU A 93 1.29 3.83 4.40
C LEU A 93 0.45 2.65 4.92
N HIS A 94 1.09 1.69 5.58
CA HIS A 94 0.43 0.52 6.16
C HIS A 94 -0.56 0.91 7.27
N SER A 95 -0.18 1.83 8.15
CA SER A 95 -1.00 2.27 9.30
C SER A 95 -2.03 3.35 8.95
N LEU A 96 -2.12 3.78 7.68
CA LEU A 96 -3.11 4.78 7.28
C LEU A 96 -4.52 4.24 7.55
N ALA A 97 -5.31 4.97 8.36
CA ALA A 97 -6.66 4.54 8.75
C ALA A 97 -7.68 4.53 7.59
N LYS A 98 -7.21 4.67 6.37
CA LYS A 98 -8.00 4.67 5.12
C LYS A 98 -7.53 3.52 4.24
N PRO A 99 -8.42 2.88 3.49
CA PRO A 99 -8.02 1.88 2.51
C PRO A 99 -7.00 2.41 1.51
N THR A 100 -5.99 1.59 1.21
CA THR A 100 -4.91 1.91 0.29
C THR A 100 -4.82 0.88 -0.83
N ILE A 101 -4.63 1.32 -2.07
CA ILE A 101 -4.49 0.46 -3.24
C ILE A 101 -3.16 0.78 -3.93
N ALA A 102 -2.31 -0.23 -4.12
CA ALA A 102 -1.20 -0.13 -5.05
C ALA A 102 -1.67 -0.49 -6.46
N LYS A 103 -1.56 0.46 -7.39
CA LYS A 103 -1.74 0.24 -8.83
C LYS A 103 -0.37 -0.04 -9.44
N VAL A 104 -0.06 -1.31 -9.68
CA VAL A 104 1.27 -1.76 -10.09
C VAL A 104 1.29 -2.06 -11.58
N ASP A 105 1.98 -1.21 -12.35
CA ASP A 105 2.34 -1.49 -13.73
C ASP A 105 3.86 -1.65 -13.83
N GLY A 106 4.35 -2.48 -14.77
CA GLY A 106 5.79 -2.69 -14.98
C GLY A 106 6.56 -3.13 -13.73
N VAL A 107 7.63 -2.42 -13.39
CA VAL A 107 8.59 -2.83 -12.35
C VAL A 107 8.15 -2.41 -10.95
N ALA A 108 8.16 -3.37 -10.00
CA ALA A 108 8.02 -3.15 -8.56
C ALA A 108 9.09 -3.98 -7.81
N VAL A 109 10.21 -3.36 -7.43
CA VAL A 109 11.43 -4.09 -7.02
C VAL A 109 12.01 -3.52 -5.73
N GLY A 110 12.51 -4.40 -4.85
CA GLY A 110 13.15 -4.01 -3.58
C GLY A 110 12.21 -3.16 -2.71
N ALA A 111 12.65 -1.97 -2.29
CA ALA A 111 11.81 -1.04 -1.54
C ALA A 111 10.55 -0.60 -2.31
N GLY A 112 10.57 -0.62 -3.66
CA GLY A 112 9.39 -0.38 -4.48
C GLY A 112 8.33 -1.47 -4.31
N LEU A 113 8.74 -2.74 -4.27
CA LEU A 113 7.84 -3.83 -3.90
C LEU A 113 7.36 -3.66 -2.44
N GLY A 114 8.24 -3.21 -1.54
CA GLY A 114 7.88 -2.90 -0.15
C GLY A 114 6.74 -1.90 -0.05
N LEU A 115 6.79 -0.81 -0.81
CA LEU A 115 5.70 0.17 -0.87
C LEU A 115 4.41 -0.44 -1.46
N ALA A 116 4.52 -1.27 -2.49
CA ALA A 116 3.33 -1.92 -3.08
C ALA A 116 2.61 -2.80 -2.07
N ILE A 117 3.35 -3.68 -1.36
CA ILE A 117 2.78 -4.59 -0.37
C ILE A 117 2.50 -3.96 1.00
N ALA A 118 2.91 -2.71 1.22
CA ALA A 118 2.49 -1.91 2.38
C ALA A 118 1.09 -1.30 2.18
N CYS A 119 0.57 -1.27 0.95
CA CYS A 119 -0.84 -0.99 0.69
C CYS A 119 -1.71 -2.20 1.08
N ASP A 120 -3.00 -1.94 1.37
CA ASP A 120 -3.96 -2.99 1.74
C ASP A 120 -4.28 -3.93 0.58
N LEU A 121 -4.36 -3.37 -0.62
CA LEU A 121 -4.71 -4.09 -1.84
C LEU A 121 -3.68 -3.78 -2.95
N VAL A 122 -3.33 -4.80 -3.71
CA VAL A 122 -2.42 -4.67 -4.86
C VAL A 122 -3.13 -5.16 -6.12
N VAL A 123 -3.33 -4.27 -7.09
CA VAL A 123 -3.80 -4.60 -8.44
C VAL A 123 -2.64 -4.41 -9.39
N ALA A 124 -2.29 -5.47 -10.11
CA ALA A 124 -1.15 -5.48 -11.01
C ALA A 124 -1.60 -5.64 -12.48
N SER A 125 -0.86 -5.05 -13.40
CA SER A 125 -1.00 -5.37 -14.82
C SER A 125 -0.35 -6.73 -15.13
N SER A 126 -0.76 -7.40 -16.21
CA SER A 126 -0.17 -8.65 -16.71
C SER A 126 1.33 -8.52 -17.03
N ARG A 127 1.81 -7.29 -17.30
CA ARG A 127 3.23 -7.02 -17.55
C ARG A 127 4.04 -6.71 -16.29
N ALA A 128 3.44 -6.69 -15.10
CA ALA A 128 4.15 -6.38 -13.86
C ALA A 128 5.28 -7.39 -13.58
N ARG A 129 6.39 -6.87 -13.06
CA ARG A 129 7.60 -7.64 -12.71
C ARG A 129 8.03 -7.24 -11.31
N MET A 130 8.02 -8.19 -10.40
CA MET A 130 8.27 -7.98 -8.98
C MET A 130 9.52 -8.73 -8.53
N SER A 131 10.28 -8.18 -7.59
CA SER A 131 11.47 -8.88 -7.06
C SER A 131 11.87 -8.38 -5.68
N MET A 132 12.26 -9.34 -4.83
CA MET A 132 13.00 -9.12 -3.58
C MET A 132 14.52 -9.04 -3.85
N ILE A 133 14.95 -8.14 -4.72
CA ILE A 133 16.28 -8.09 -5.34
C ILE A 133 17.45 -7.86 -4.35
N PHE A 134 17.17 -7.57 -3.10
CA PHE A 134 18.15 -7.13 -2.09
C PHE A 134 19.43 -7.98 -2.05
N VAL A 135 19.31 -9.31 -1.98
CA VAL A 135 20.45 -10.22 -1.89
C VAL A 135 21.38 -10.12 -3.10
N ARG A 136 20.85 -9.80 -4.29
CA ARG A 136 21.66 -9.57 -5.50
C ARG A 136 22.49 -8.29 -5.46
N ARG A 137 22.30 -7.48 -4.43
CA ARG A 137 23.06 -6.24 -4.13
C ARG A 137 23.80 -6.35 -2.80
N ALA A 138 23.92 -7.58 -2.23
CA ALA A 138 24.49 -7.84 -0.91
C ALA A 138 23.78 -7.04 0.21
N LEU A 139 22.48 -6.79 0.06
CA LEU A 139 21.61 -6.12 1.03
C LEU A 139 20.62 -7.10 1.63
N SER A 140 20.17 -6.80 2.83
CA SER A 140 19.02 -7.45 3.46
C SER A 140 17.72 -6.72 3.14
N PRO A 141 16.55 -7.38 3.27
CA PRO A 141 15.24 -6.76 3.12
C PRO A 141 15.05 -5.52 3.99
N ASP A 142 14.47 -4.46 3.42
CA ASP A 142 14.07 -3.23 4.09
C ASP A 142 12.61 -2.84 3.73
N CYS A 143 12.19 -1.61 4.00
CA CYS A 143 10.87 -1.07 3.65
C CYS A 143 9.73 -2.02 4.08
N ALA A 144 9.77 -2.52 5.31
CA ALA A 144 8.81 -3.45 5.93
C ALA A 144 8.65 -4.81 5.22
N THR A 145 9.41 -5.11 4.15
CA THR A 145 9.26 -6.36 3.39
C THR A 145 9.54 -7.60 4.21
N SER A 146 10.46 -7.56 5.18
CA SER A 146 10.76 -8.68 6.07
C SER A 146 9.58 -9.06 6.98
N TRP A 147 8.69 -8.09 7.25
CA TRP A 147 7.50 -8.29 8.07
C TRP A 147 6.26 -8.62 7.23
N LEU A 148 6.03 -7.88 6.13
CA LEU A 148 4.85 -8.01 5.28
C LEU A 148 4.90 -9.28 4.41
N LEU A 149 6.02 -9.52 3.72
CA LEU A 149 6.11 -10.60 2.74
C LEU A 149 5.75 -11.99 3.30
N PRO A 150 6.32 -12.44 4.46
CA PRO A 150 5.97 -13.77 4.98
C PRO A 150 4.52 -13.87 5.45
N ARG A 151 3.85 -12.76 5.73
CA ARG A 151 2.43 -12.72 6.06
C ARG A 151 1.53 -12.89 4.84
N LEU A 152 1.98 -12.42 3.69
CA LEU A 152 1.26 -12.55 2.42
C LEU A 152 1.45 -13.94 1.79
N VAL A 153 2.69 -14.41 1.66
CA VAL A 153 3.02 -15.59 0.87
C VAL A 153 3.47 -16.80 1.71
N GLY A 154 3.47 -16.67 3.02
CA GLY A 154 4.04 -17.67 3.94
C GLY A 154 5.56 -17.63 4.00
N THR A 155 6.12 -18.11 5.12
CA THR A 155 7.56 -17.98 5.43
C THR A 155 8.46 -18.70 4.42
N ALA A 156 8.07 -19.88 3.92
CA ALA A 156 8.90 -20.66 2.99
C ALA A 156 9.04 -19.93 1.65
N LYS A 157 7.92 -19.45 1.06
CA LYS A 157 7.94 -18.71 -0.19
C LYS A 157 8.62 -17.34 -0.03
N ALA A 158 8.43 -16.66 1.09
CA ALA A 158 9.12 -15.41 1.38
C ALA A 158 10.65 -15.59 1.40
N LYS A 159 11.16 -16.66 1.99
CA LYS A 159 12.59 -16.99 1.99
C LYS A 159 13.11 -17.31 0.58
N GLU A 160 12.35 -18.09 -0.21
CA GLU A 160 12.69 -18.38 -1.60
C GLU A 160 12.85 -17.07 -2.40
N LEU A 161 11.83 -16.18 -2.36
CA LEU A 161 11.87 -14.90 -3.04
C LEU A 161 13.03 -14.01 -2.59
N ALA A 162 13.29 -13.95 -1.27
CA ALA A 162 14.33 -13.10 -0.70
C ALA A 162 15.75 -13.66 -0.93
N PHE A 163 15.94 -14.98 -0.87
CA PHE A 163 17.26 -15.59 -1.00
C PHE A 163 17.75 -15.62 -2.45
N PHE A 164 16.86 -15.80 -3.41
CA PHE A 164 17.24 -15.83 -4.82
C PHE A 164 17.10 -14.47 -5.50
N GLY A 165 16.23 -13.59 -5.00
CA GLY A 165 15.99 -12.26 -5.57
C GLY A 165 15.57 -12.32 -7.04
N GLU A 166 14.88 -13.39 -7.45
CA GLU A 166 14.42 -13.58 -8.83
C GLU A 166 13.24 -12.66 -9.15
N ILE A 167 13.06 -12.43 -10.45
CA ILE A 167 11.90 -11.69 -10.93
C ILE A 167 10.70 -12.63 -10.97
N VAL A 168 9.61 -12.20 -10.34
CA VAL A 168 8.32 -12.86 -10.35
C VAL A 168 7.41 -12.10 -11.30
N ASP A 169 6.76 -12.79 -12.22
CA ASP A 169 5.74 -12.21 -13.09
C ASP A 169 4.39 -12.05 -12.36
N ALA A 170 3.46 -11.37 -13.00
CA ALA A 170 2.17 -11.03 -12.41
C ALA A 170 1.34 -12.26 -12.04
N GLU A 171 1.29 -13.28 -12.92
CA GLU A 171 0.53 -14.52 -12.72
C GLU A 171 1.09 -15.33 -11.53
N THR A 172 2.41 -15.47 -11.47
CA THR A 172 3.07 -16.11 -10.31
C THR A 172 2.78 -15.33 -9.02
N ALA A 173 2.86 -13.98 -9.07
CA ALA A 173 2.56 -13.14 -7.92
C ALA A 173 1.11 -13.31 -7.43
N LEU A 174 0.15 -13.44 -8.34
CA LEU A 174 -1.24 -13.75 -8.01
C LEU A 174 -1.36 -15.15 -7.39
N GLY A 175 -0.74 -16.15 -8.02
CA GLY A 175 -0.80 -17.54 -7.57
C GLY A 175 -0.24 -17.79 -6.16
N ILE A 176 0.72 -16.97 -5.71
CA ILE A 176 1.30 -17.05 -4.37
C ILE A 176 0.66 -16.08 -3.34
N GLY A 177 -0.34 -15.30 -3.75
CA GLY A 177 -1.01 -14.35 -2.88
C GLY A 177 -0.23 -13.04 -2.61
N LEU A 178 0.75 -12.72 -3.45
CA LEU A 178 1.52 -11.47 -3.35
C LEU A 178 0.72 -10.25 -3.85
N VAL A 179 -0.19 -10.46 -4.79
CA VAL A 179 -1.12 -9.46 -5.32
C VAL A 179 -2.55 -9.96 -5.28
N ASN A 180 -3.52 -9.05 -5.19
CA ASN A 180 -4.94 -9.41 -5.09
C ASN A 180 -5.59 -9.66 -6.44
N ARG A 181 -5.09 -9.00 -7.50
CA ARG A 181 -5.66 -9.11 -8.84
C ARG A 181 -4.64 -8.79 -9.92
N VAL A 182 -4.72 -9.52 -11.02
CA VAL A 182 -4.00 -9.24 -12.25
C VAL A 182 -5.02 -8.97 -13.35
N VAL A 183 -4.76 -7.95 -14.17
CA VAL A 183 -5.57 -7.57 -15.33
C VAL A 183 -4.67 -7.18 -16.49
N GLU A 184 -5.20 -7.11 -17.70
CA GLU A 184 -4.45 -6.55 -18.82
C GLU A 184 -4.13 -5.06 -18.57
N GLN A 185 -3.06 -4.60 -19.19
CA GLN A 185 -2.57 -3.23 -18.92
C GLN A 185 -3.64 -2.16 -19.21
N GLU A 186 -4.41 -2.33 -20.28
CA GLU A 186 -5.49 -1.41 -20.67
C GLU A 186 -6.65 -1.37 -19.67
N ASP A 187 -6.85 -2.45 -18.89
CA ASP A 187 -7.91 -2.55 -17.88
C ASP A 187 -7.48 -2.10 -16.48
N LEU A 188 -6.18 -1.85 -16.26
CA LEU A 188 -5.63 -1.56 -14.94
C LEU A 188 -6.25 -0.31 -14.32
N ASP A 189 -6.33 0.78 -15.07
CA ASP A 189 -6.89 2.05 -14.59
C ASP A 189 -8.38 1.91 -14.24
N ALA A 190 -9.15 1.26 -15.09
CA ALA A 190 -10.59 1.05 -14.87
C ALA A 190 -10.85 0.16 -13.64
N THR A 191 -10.05 -0.91 -13.47
CA THR A 191 -10.18 -1.83 -12.33
C THR A 191 -9.85 -1.13 -11.01
N VAL A 192 -8.76 -0.36 -10.96
CA VAL A 192 -8.38 0.38 -9.75
C VAL A 192 -9.39 1.48 -9.43
N ALA A 193 -9.89 2.18 -10.44
CA ALA A 193 -10.92 3.20 -10.27
C ALA A 193 -12.23 2.62 -9.71
N ASP A 194 -12.68 1.45 -10.20
CA ASP A 194 -13.85 0.73 -9.65
C ASP A 194 -13.63 0.36 -8.18
N TRP A 195 -12.49 -0.26 -7.85
CA TRP A 195 -12.20 -0.64 -6.46
C TRP A 195 -12.13 0.58 -5.54
N ALA A 196 -11.44 1.64 -5.98
CA ALA A 196 -11.32 2.87 -5.20
C ALA A 196 -12.68 3.56 -4.98
N ALA A 197 -13.54 3.61 -6.00
CA ALA A 197 -14.89 4.17 -5.89
C ALA A 197 -15.74 3.38 -4.89
N ARG A 198 -15.76 2.05 -4.98
CA ARG A 198 -16.50 1.17 -4.07
C ARG A 198 -16.03 1.32 -2.62
N LEU A 199 -14.72 1.43 -2.38
CA LEU A 199 -14.17 1.68 -1.05
C LEU A 199 -14.52 3.09 -0.55
N ALA A 200 -14.47 4.10 -1.43
CA ALA A 200 -14.81 5.46 -1.08
C ALA A 200 -16.30 5.65 -0.74
N GLU A 201 -17.18 4.86 -1.36
CA GLU A 201 -18.61 4.81 -1.06
C GLU A 201 -18.95 3.95 0.18
N GLY A 202 -18.00 3.16 0.66
CA GLY A 202 -18.19 2.27 1.81
C GLY A 202 -18.25 3.00 3.15
N PRO A 203 -18.62 2.34 4.25
CA PRO A 203 -18.68 2.91 5.59
C PRO A 203 -17.25 3.12 6.15
N ALA A 204 -16.79 4.38 6.19
CA ALA A 204 -15.40 4.71 6.49
C ALA A 204 -14.91 4.16 7.84
N LEU A 205 -15.72 4.29 8.88
CA LEU A 205 -15.38 3.80 10.22
C LEU A 205 -15.25 2.27 10.23
N ALA A 206 -16.18 1.56 9.61
CA ALA A 206 -16.13 0.09 9.56
C ALA A 206 -14.93 -0.41 8.73
N LEU A 207 -14.59 0.26 7.62
CA LEU A 207 -13.39 -0.06 6.83
C LEU A 207 -12.12 0.16 7.64
N SER A 208 -12.01 1.31 8.33
CA SER A 208 -10.85 1.64 9.18
C SER A 208 -10.68 0.65 10.34
N THR A 209 -11.76 0.33 11.07
CA THR A 209 -11.71 -0.63 12.18
C THR A 209 -11.44 -2.05 11.70
N THR A 210 -11.99 -2.46 10.55
CA THR A 210 -11.69 -3.77 9.93
C THR A 210 -10.20 -3.88 9.59
N LYS A 211 -9.61 -2.85 8.98
CA LYS A 211 -8.18 -2.82 8.71
C LYS A 211 -7.36 -2.97 10.00
N ALA A 212 -7.66 -2.16 11.03
CA ALA A 212 -6.95 -2.20 12.30
C ALA A 212 -7.03 -3.58 12.98
N LEU A 213 -8.19 -4.24 12.95
CA LEU A 213 -8.37 -5.59 13.49
C LEU A 213 -7.52 -6.62 12.74
N LEU A 214 -7.54 -6.61 11.41
CA LEU A 214 -6.77 -7.54 10.60
C LEU A 214 -5.25 -7.33 10.76
N ASP A 215 -4.79 -6.08 10.80
CA ASP A 215 -3.38 -5.74 10.97
C ASP A 215 -2.84 -6.14 12.35
N SER A 216 -3.66 -6.00 13.41
CA SER A 216 -3.28 -6.35 14.78
C SER A 216 -3.34 -7.86 15.07
N ALA A 217 -4.06 -8.65 14.27
CA ALA A 217 -4.33 -10.06 14.52
C ALA A 217 -3.05 -10.92 14.68
N TRP A 218 -1.97 -10.56 13.99
CA TRP A 218 -0.70 -11.31 14.06
C TRP A 218 0.15 -11.04 15.29
N SER A 219 -0.19 -10.04 16.09
CA SER A 219 0.56 -9.63 17.28
C SER A 219 -0.25 -9.74 18.58
N SER A 220 -1.53 -10.12 18.49
CA SER A 220 -2.44 -10.27 19.64
C SER A 220 -2.76 -11.73 19.94
N SER A 221 -3.16 -12.01 21.18
CA SER A 221 -3.79 -13.29 21.51
C SER A 221 -5.22 -13.35 20.97
N LEU A 222 -5.79 -14.57 20.84
CA LEU A 222 -7.19 -14.71 20.46
C LEU A 222 -8.14 -13.95 21.41
N ALA A 223 -7.85 -13.95 22.70
CA ALA A 223 -8.67 -13.26 23.70
C ALA A 223 -8.63 -11.73 23.49
N ASP A 224 -7.44 -11.17 23.26
CA ASP A 224 -7.29 -9.74 22.98
C ASP A 224 -7.94 -9.35 21.65
N ALA A 225 -7.83 -10.22 20.63
CA ALA A 225 -8.48 -9.97 19.34
C ALA A 225 -10.03 -9.94 19.48
N LEU A 226 -10.61 -10.87 20.22
CA LEU A 226 -12.07 -10.89 20.49
C LEU A 226 -12.54 -9.66 21.26
N GLU A 227 -11.76 -9.19 22.24
CA GLU A 227 -12.10 -7.95 22.98
C GLU A 227 -12.03 -6.74 22.06
N HIS A 228 -10.98 -6.63 21.25
CA HIS A 228 -10.85 -5.55 20.27
C HIS A 228 -11.97 -5.57 19.21
N GLU A 229 -12.38 -6.76 18.75
CA GLU A 229 -13.56 -6.90 17.89
C GLU A 229 -14.82 -6.35 18.56
N ALA A 230 -15.05 -6.69 19.84
CA ALA A 230 -16.20 -6.21 20.60
C ALA A 230 -16.20 -4.67 20.76
N GLU A 231 -15.06 -4.08 21.07
CA GLU A 231 -14.88 -2.62 21.15
C GLU A 231 -15.17 -1.94 19.81
N CYS A 232 -14.58 -2.45 18.71
CA CYS A 232 -14.82 -1.93 17.36
C CYS A 232 -16.29 -2.03 16.95
N GLN A 233 -16.95 -3.15 17.25
CA GLN A 233 -18.38 -3.32 16.97
C GLN A 233 -19.24 -2.38 17.80
N ALA A 234 -18.94 -2.16 19.07
CA ALA A 234 -19.66 -1.20 19.89
C ALA A 234 -19.64 0.21 19.30
N VAL A 235 -18.48 0.64 18.80
CA VAL A 235 -18.32 1.94 18.14
C VAL A 235 -19.09 2.00 16.82
N ASN A 236 -19.00 0.96 15.98
CA ASN A 236 -19.69 0.88 14.70
C ASN A 236 -21.22 0.89 14.89
N VAL A 237 -21.73 0.16 15.89
CA VAL A 237 -23.19 0.11 16.21
C VAL A 237 -23.73 1.47 16.66
N ALA A 238 -22.95 2.26 17.37
CA ALA A 238 -23.33 3.62 17.75
C ALA A 238 -23.37 4.62 16.58
N GLY A 239 -22.73 4.28 15.47
CA GLY A 239 -22.57 5.15 14.28
C GLY A 239 -23.87 5.35 13.48
N ALA A 240 -23.87 6.40 12.65
CA ALA A 240 -24.97 6.68 11.73
C ALA A 240 -25.06 5.66 10.59
N ASP A 241 -23.91 5.13 10.15
CA ASP A 241 -23.81 4.23 9.01
C ASP A 241 -24.55 2.90 9.23
N LEU A 242 -24.59 2.37 10.47
CA LEU A 242 -25.40 1.17 10.75
C LEU A 242 -26.89 1.46 10.56
N ARG A 243 -27.38 2.61 11.01
CA ARG A 243 -28.81 2.98 10.83
C ARG A 243 -29.16 3.09 9.35
N GLU A 244 -28.31 3.72 8.56
CA GLU A 244 -28.47 3.80 7.10
C GLU A 244 -28.44 2.40 6.47
N ALA A 245 -27.47 1.55 6.83
CA ALA A 245 -27.37 0.19 6.32
C ALA A 245 -28.62 -0.64 6.59
N MET A 246 -29.17 -0.53 7.81
CA MET A 246 -30.41 -1.24 8.19
C MET A 246 -31.64 -0.69 7.46
N SER A 247 -31.76 0.64 7.32
CA SER A 247 -32.82 1.27 6.54
C SER A 247 -32.80 0.83 5.08
N ALA A 248 -31.61 0.90 4.46
CA ALA A 248 -31.38 0.49 3.07
C ALA A 248 -31.73 -0.99 2.85
N LEU A 249 -31.38 -1.87 3.82
CA LEU A 249 -31.70 -3.30 3.79
C LEU A 249 -33.23 -3.52 3.76
N TRP A 250 -33.97 -2.86 4.65
CA TRP A 250 -35.44 -2.99 4.72
C TRP A 250 -36.12 -2.39 3.47
N GLU A 251 -35.60 -1.29 2.97
CA GLU A 251 -36.10 -0.62 1.77
C GLU A 251 -35.61 -1.29 0.46
N LYS A 252 -34.75 -2.30 0.54
CA LYS A 252 -34.15 -3.03 -0.61
C LYS A 252 -33.44 -2.11 -1.60
N ARG A 253 -32.72 -1.11 -1.11
CA ARG A 253 -31.88 -0.19 -1.90
C ARG A 253 -30.40 -0.27 -1.48
N ALA A 254 -29.53 0.31 -2.28
CA ALA A 254 -28.14 0.50 -1.88
C ALA A 254 -28.03 1.52 -0.73
N PRO A 255 -27.20 1.27 0.29
CA PRO A 255 -26.94 2.23 1.35
C PRO A 255 -26.16 3.45 0.82
N ARG A 256 -26.32 4.58 1.49
CA ARG A 256 -25.56 5.82 1.22
C ARG A 256 -24.87 6.24 2.50
N PHE A 257 -23.62 5.80 2.67
CA PHE A 257 -22.88 6.10 3.86
C PHE A 257 -22.43 7.56 3.91
N SER A 258 -22.52 8.16 5.08
CA SER A 258 -22.15 9.56 5.27
C SER A 258 -20.63 9.74 5.16
N VAL A 259 -20.24 10.92 4.68
CA VAL A 259 -18.87 11.39 4.90
C VAL A 259 -18.79 11.75 6.38
N PRO A 260 -17.78 11.24 7.13
CA PRO A 260 -17.65 11.52 8.55
C PRO A 260 -17.51 12.99 8.86
#